data_efbcde2cd2e3b0624520db44cafb97a2
#
_entry.id   efbcde2cd2e3b0624520db44cafb97a2
#
_cell.length_a   1.000
_cell.length_b   1.000
_cell.length_c   1.000
_cell.angle_alpha   90.00
_cell.angle_beta   90.00
_cell.angle_gamma   90.00
#
_symmetry.space_group_name_H-M   'P 1'
#
loop_
_entity.id
_entity.type
_entity.pdbx_description
1 polymer ?
#
loop_
_entity_poly.entity_id
_entity_poly.type
_entity_poly.pdbx_seq_one_letter_code
_entity_poly.pdbx_strand_id
1 'polypeptide(L)'
;MLSQTKELCAFLDASHSQYHARAYLTAILGKEGYTALKESEKWELVPGGKYYVTRGGSAVLAFRVPEDEALGFLISAAHTDRPAFKLKENGEIEGVCPRLAVERYGGQILAPWLDRPLSIAGRVLVQTERGAESRLLDIDRDLLLIPNVAIHMNRQVNDGYKWNPVTDVLPLLASPENKGQFTAMLEKEAGGKILSHDLFLYIRQKASVWGLDEGFLSSAALDDLECVWGCFRGFLASGTGHSIPLFAALDSEEVGSCSPQGAGSTLLRQTVSRIAQALALDENRLLAQSFLVSADNAHAQHPNHPELADSGNAPKLGGGIVIKFNANLRYCTDGLSAAVMRTVCHRAGVNSQNYYNRPDIPGGSTLGCISIGQVSVPTVDIGLAQLAMHSCYETAAVSDAIDLEKAMTVYFGSTLRRSEDSFILE
;
A
#
# COMPACT_ATOMS: atom_id res chain seq x y z
N MET A 1 -14.74 19.09 -5.82
CA MET A 1 -14.06 17.78 -5.69
C MET A 1 -14.47 16.87 -6.84
N LEU A 2 -13.51 16.35 -7.61
CA LEU A 2 -13.73 15.42 -8.73
C LEU A 2 -14.27 14.06 -8.22
N SER A 3 -14.94 13.28 -9.09
CA SER A 3 -15.47 11.96 -8.74
C SER A 3 -14.37 11.00 -8.28
N GLN A 4 -13.26 10.96 -9.02
CA GLN A 4 -12.09 10.12 -8.70
C GLN A 4 -11.52 10.42 -7.31
N THR A 5 -11.42 11.69 -6.92
CA THR A 5 -10.94 12.09 -5.58
C THR A 5 -11.88 11.60 -4.48
N LYS A 6 -13.20 11.63 -4.72
CA LYS A 6 -14.19 11.10 -3.74
C LYS A 6 -14.06 9.59 -3.58
N GLU A 7 -13.82 8.88 -4.68
CA GLU A 7 -13.63 7.43 -4.67
C GLU A 7 -12.32 7.05 -3.94
N LEU A 8 -11.23 7.80 -4.16
CA LEU A 8 -9.99 7.63 -3.42
C LEU A 8 -10.20 7.87 -1.91
N CYS A 9 -10.84 8.98 -1.52
CA CYS A 9 -11.15 9.24 -0.10
C CYS A 9 -11.99 8.11 0.50
N ALA A 10 -12.98 7.59 -0.22
CA ALA A 10 -13.81 6.48 0.25
C ALA A 10 -13.00 5.18 0.43
N PHE A 11 -12.04 4.90 -0.47
CA PHE A 11 -11.12 3.77 -0.34
C PHE A 11 -10.20 3.93 0.87
N LEU A 12 -9.60 5.11 1.05
CA LEU A 12 -8.72 5.42 2.19
C LEU A 12 -9.48 5.28 3.51
N ASP A 13 -10.67 5.87 3.60
CA ASP A 13 -11.53 5.82 4.80
C ASP A 13 -12.06 4.41 5.14
N ALA A 14 -12.16 3.52 4.15
CA ALA A 14 -12.57 2.14 4.35
C ALA A 14 -11.41 1.18 4.60
N SER A 15 -10.16 1.63 4.40
CA SER A 15 -8.96 0.79 4.44
C SER A 15 -8.20 0.95 5.75
N HIS A 16 -8.87 0.77 6.90
CA HIS A 16 -8.26 0.94 8.23
C HIS A 16 -7.19 -0.12 8.57
N SER A 17 -7.03 -1.16 7.76
CA SER A 17 -5.91 -2.11 7.77
C SER A 17 -5.72 -2.72 6.39
N GLN A 18 -4.58 -3.38 6.16
CA GLN A 18 -4.31 -4.14 4.93
C GLN A 18 -5.38 -5.19 4.60
N TYR A 19 -6.01 -5.77 5.63
CA TYR A 19 -7.11 -6.72 5.46
C TYR A 19 -8.38 -6.04 4.90
N HIS A 20 -8.66 -4.82 5.35
CA HIS A 20 -9.79 -4.01 4.87
C HIS A 20 -9.52 -3.49 3.47
N ALA A 21 -8.30 -3.04 3.17
CA ALA A 21 -7.89 -2.62 1.82
C ALA A 21 -8.11 -3.76 0.81
N ARG A 22 -7.61 -4.97 1.11
CA ARG A 22 -7.83 -6.15 0.27
C ARG A 22 -9.34 -6.45 0.10
N ALA A 23 -10.13 -6.39 1.17
CA ALA A 23 -11.56 -6.65 1.11
C ALA A 23 -12.29 -5.64 0.21
N TYR A 24 -11.92 -4.36 0.28
CA TYR A 24 -12.48 -3.30 -0.57
C TYR A 24 -12.15 -3.55 -2.04
N LEU A 25 -10.88 -3.83 -2.37
CA LEU A 25 -10.44 -4.12 -3.74
C LEU A 25 -11.14 -5.36 -4.32
N THR A 26 -11.23 -6.45 -3.54
CA THR A 26 -11.89 -7.69 -4.02
C THR A 26 -13.40 -7.53 -4.18
N ALA A 27 -14.05 -6.67 -3.39
CA ALA A 27 -15.47 -6.36 -3.57
C ALA A 27 -15.71 -5.63 -4.92
N ILE A 28 -14.81 -4.73 -5.32
CA ILE A 28 -14.88 -4.07 -6.63
C ILE A 28 -14.60 -5.09 -7.73
N LEU A 29 -13.54 -5.90 -7.62
CA LEU A 29 -13.22 -6.94 -8.61
C LEU A 29 -14.41 -7.87 -8.85
N GLY A 30 -15.10 -8.30 -7.81
CA GLY A 30 -16.31 -9.11 -7.95
C GLY A 30 -17.43 -8.40 -8.72
N LYS A 31 -17.66 -7.10 -8.48
CA LYS A 31 -18.64 -6.28 -9.22
C LYS A 31 -18.25 -6.09 -10.69
N GLU A 32 -16.94 -6.02 -10.99
CA GLU A 32 -16.39 -5.89 -12.34
C GLU A 32 -16.30 -7.24 -13.09
N GLY A 33 -16.84 -8.33 -12.50
CA GLY A 33 -16.92 -9.65 -13.12
C GLY A 33 -15.63 -10.47 -13.09
N TYR A 34 -14.70 -10.15 -12.17
CA TYR A 34 -13.51 -10.98 -11.98
C TYR A 34 -13.84 -12.25 -11.19
N THR A 35 -13.32 -13.37 -11.65
CA THR A 35 -13.47 -14.68 -10.99
C THR A 35 -12.38 -14.88 -9.94
N ALA A 36 -12.78 -15.21 -8.71
CA ALA A 36 -11.83 -15.56 -7.64
C ALA A 36 -11.22 -16.93 -7.89
N LEU A 37 -9.89 -17.00 -7.93
CA LEU A 37 -9.14 -18.25 -8.03
C LEU A 37 -8.63 -18.67 -6.65
N LYS A 38 -8.62 -19.98 -6.38
CA LYS A 38 -8.01 -20.53 -5.18
C LYS A 38 -6.63 -21.10 -5.47
N GLU A 39 -5.67 -20.83 -4.61
CA GLU A 39 -4.32 -21.36 -4.76
C GLU A 39 -4.25 -22.89 -4.64
N SER A 40 -5.19 -23.48 -3.91
CA SER A 40 -5.31 -24.96 -3.72
C SER A 40 -5.95 -25.69 -4.90
N GLU A 41 -6.50 -24.97 -5.89
CA GLU A 41 -7.22 -25.57 -7.01
C GLU A 41 -6.44 -25.39 -8.33
N LYS A 42 -6.72 -26.24 -9.33
CA LYS A 42 -6.23 -26.03 -10.69
C LYS A 42 -6.88 -24.79 -11.29
N TRP A 43 -6.10 -23.95 -11.96
CA TRP A 43 -6.64 -22.79 -12.65
C TRP A 43 -7.04 -23.16 -14.09
N GLU A 44 -8.27 -22.82 -14.44
CA GLU A 44 -8.79 -22.94 -15.81
C GLU A 44 -9.02 -21.53 -16.32
N LEU A 45 -8.15 -21.09 -17.23
CA LEU A 45 -8.16 -19.75 -17.78
C LEU A 45 -8.62 -19.78 -19.22
N VAL A 46 -9.43 -18.79 -19.62
CA VAL A 46 -9.91 -18.65 -20.99
C VAL A 46 -9.51 -17.28 -21.57
N PRO A 47 -9.35 -17.14 -22.89
CA PRO A 47 -9.17 -15.85 -23.54
C PRO A 47 -10.28 -14.86 -23.12
N GLY A 48 -9.94 -13.59 -22.92
CA GLY A 48 -10.85 -12.56 -22.41
C GLY A 48 -11.22 -12.69 -20.94
N GLY A 49 -10.77 -13.75 -20.26
CA GLY A 49 -11.11 -14.02 -18.84
C GLY A 49 -10.48 -13.02 -17.89
N LYS A 50 -11.22 -12.72 -16.80
CA LYS A 50 -10.82 -11.80 -15.71
C LYS A 50 -10.74 -12.57 -14.41
N TYR A 51 -9.60 -12.51 -13.73
CA TYR A 51 -9.33 -13.34 -12.56
C TYR A 51 -8.61 -12.57 -11.46
N TYR A 52 -8.78 -13.03 -10.22
CA TYR A 52 -7.94 -12.60 -9.11
C TYR A 52 -7.67 -13.74 -8.13
N VAL A 53 -6.57 -13.64 -7.40
CA VAL A 53 -6.17 -14.54 -6.32
C VAL A 53 -5.81 -13.72 -5.09
N THR A 54 -6.04 -14.27 -3.89
CA THR A 54 -5.70 -13.64 -2.62
C THR A 54 -4.85 -14.56 -1.78
N ARG A 55 -3.93 -13.99 -0.98
CA ARG A 55 -3.14 -14.74 0.00
C ARG A 55 -3.10 -14.03 1.35
N GLY A 56 -3.10 -14.80 2.42
CA GLY A 56 -2.94 -14.29 3.78
C GLY A 56 -4.06 -13.36 4.28
N GLY A 57 -5.11 -13.15 3.48
CA GLY A 57 -6.19 -12.23 3.79
C GLY A 57 -5.87 -10.75 3.55
N SER A 58 -4.66 -10.39 3.12
CA SER A 58 -4.19 -9.02 2.91
C SER A 58 -3.66 -8.74 1.50
N ALA A 59 -3.06 -9.71 0.80
CA ALA A 59 -2.62 -9.53 -0.57
C ALA A 59 -3.68 -9.92 -1.59
N VAL A 60 -3.71 -9.23 -2.73
CA VAL A 60 -4.54 -9.54 -3.91
C VAL A 60 -3.76 -9.28 -5.19
N LEU A 61 -3.81 -10.26 -6.11
CA LEU A 61 -3.32 -10.12 -7.47
C LEU A 61 -4.49 -10.31 -8.42
N ALA A 62 -4.67 -9.38 -9.36
CA ALA A 62 -5.73 -9.45 -10.37
C ALA A 62 -5.13 -9.36 -11.77
N PHE A 63 -5.67 -10.13 -12.72
CA PHE A 63 -5.15 -10.15 -14.09
C PHE A 63 -6.27 -10.42 -15.11
N ARG A 64 -5.98 -10.09 -16.37
CA ARG A 64 -6.85 -10.39 -17.51
C ARG A 64 -6.06 -11.15 -18.56
N VAL A 65 -6.70 -12.14 -19.15
CA VAL A 65 -6.13 -12.89 -20.28
C VAL A 65 -6.51 -12.16 -21.58
N PRO A 66 -5.56 -11.84 -22.47
CA PRO A 66 -5.88 -11.30 -23.80
C PRO A 66 -6.79 -12.22 -24.59
N GLU A 67 -7.57 -11.66 -25.51
CA GLU A 67 -8.39 -12.46 -26.46
C GLU A 67 -7.51 -13.26 -27.43
N ASP A 68 -6.39 -12.65 -27.84
CA ASP A 68 -5.41 -13.20 -28.76
C ASP A 68 -4.17 -13.73 -28.02
N GLU A 69 -3.08 -13.99 -28.77
CA GLU A 69 -1.80 -14.48 -28.23
C GLU A 69 -1.23 -13.49 -27.19
N ALA A 70 -0.92 -14.00 -26.00
CA ALA A 70 -0.25 -13.25 -24.97
C ALA A 70 1.27 -13.18 -25.20
N LEU A 71 1.84 -11.97 -25.21
CA LEU A 71 3.26 -11.74 -25.47
C LEU A 71 4.11 -11.64 -24.21
N GLY A 72 3.58 -11.11 -23.11
CA GLY A 72 4.28 -10.90 -21.85
C GLY A 72 3.34 -10.34 -20.79
N PHE A 73 3.88 -9.96 -19.65
CA PHE A 73 3.11 -9.36 -18.56
C PHE A 73 3.42 -7.86 -18.44
N LEU A 74 2.38 -7.05 -18.22
CA LEU A 74 2.50 -5.70 -17.69
C LEU A 74 2.04 -5.72 -16.25
N ILE A 75 3.01 -5.67 -15.33
CA ILE A 75 2.78 -5.86 -13.90
C ILE A 75 2.84 -4.51 -13.20
N SER A 76 1.93 -4.21 -12.27
CA SER A 76 2.16 -3.23 -11.23
C SER A 76 2.17 -3.89 -9.86
N ALA A 77 3.02 -3.40 -8.97
CA ALA A 77 3.07 -3.83 -7.58
C ALA A 77 3.09 -2.60 -6.67
N ALA A 78 2.24 -2.61 -5.64
CA ALA A 78 2.10 -1.60 -4.60
C ALA A 78 1.77 -2.30 -3.27
N HIS A 79 1.83 -1.59 -2.12
CA HIS A 79 1.57 -2.24 -0.83
C HIS A 79 0.36 -1.68 -0.10
N THR A 80 -0.25 -2.51 0.76
CA THR A 80 -1.49 -2.18 1.48
C THR A 80 -1.29 -1.97 2.97
N ASP A 81 -0.15 -2.35 3.51
CA ASP A 81 0.22 -2.09 4.91
C ASP A 81 0.74 -0.65 5.09
N ARG A 82 0.95 -0.24 6.32
CA ARG A 82 1.39 1.10 6.71
C ARG A 82 2.03 1.07 8.08
N PRO A 83 2.87 2.03 8.44
CA PRO A 83 3.37 2.17 9.80
C PRO A 83 2.23 2.44 10.77
N ALA A 84 2.12 1.59 11.81
CA ALA A 84 1.06 1.67 12.80
C ALA A 84 1.50 1.05 14.13
N PHE A 85 0.61 1.07 15.13
CA PHE A 85 0.75 0.28 16.34
C PHE A 85 -0.03 -1.01 16.21
N LYS A 86 0.66 -2.16 16.32
CA LYS A 86 0.04 -3.48 16.37
C LYS A 86 -0.29 -3.82 17.82
N LEU A 87 -1.52 -4.28 18.07
CA LEU A 87 -1.95 -4.74 19.38
C LEU A 87 -1.28 -6.10 19.69
N LYS A 88 -0.76 -6.22 20.92
CA LYS A 88 -0.19 -7.50 21.41
C LYS A 88 -1.29 -8.44 21.90
N GLU A 89 -1.04 -9.74 21.80
CA GLU A 89 -1.85 -10.73 22.50
C GLU A 89 -1.85 -10.44 24.02
N ASN A 90 -2.96 -10.68 24.71
CA ASN A 90 -3.14 -10.32 26.12
C ASN A 90 -2.81 -8.83 26.38
N GLY A 91 -3.31 -7.98 25.48
CA GLY A 91 -2.86 -6.59 25.38
C GLY A 91 -3.32 -5.65 26.49
N GLU A 92 -4.25 -6.03 27.37
CA GLU A 92 -4.67 -5.13 28.46
C GLU A 92 -3.62 -5.05 29.57
N ILE A 93 -3.21 -3.81 29.88
CA ILE A 93 -2.23 -3.49 30.94
C ILE A 93 -2.96 -2.85 32.09
N GLU A 94 -2.81 -3.40 33.29
CA GLU A 94 -3.35 -2.83 34.52
C GLU A 94 -2.58 -1.55 34.93
N GLY A 95 -3.22 -0.71 35.69
CA GLY A 95 -2.66 0.53 36.22
C GLY A 95 -3.73 1.40 36.86
N VAL A 96 -3.46 2.70 36.98
CA VAL A 96 -4.47 3.69 37.43
C VAL A 96 -5.70 3.65 36.52
N CYS A 97 -5.45 3.55 35.22
CA CYS A 97 -6.45 3.26 34.21
C CYS A 97 -5.97 2.10 33.33
N PRO A 98 -6.86 1.26 32.77
CA PRO A 98 -6.51 0.26 31.78
C PRO A 98 -5.90 0.88 30.55
N ARG A 99 -4.82 0.29 30.06
CA ARG A 99 -4.12 0.67 28.81
C ARG A 99 -3.92 -0.55 27.96
N LEU A 100 -3.53 -0.36 26.69
CA LEU A 100 -3.20 -1.47 25.79
C LEU A 100 -1.71 -1.57 25.55
N ALA A 101 -1.21 -2.80 25.53
CA ALA A 101 0.14 -3.14 25.07
C ALA A 101 0.15 -3.18 23.54
N VAL A 102 1.00 -2.33 22.98
CA VAL A 102 1.20 -2.26 21.54
C VAL A 102 2.68 -2.39 21.20
N GLU A 103 2.96 -2.72 19.96
CA GLU A 103 4.30 -2.62 19.41
C GLU A 103 4.28 -1.86 18.08
N ARG A 104 5.41 -1.30 17.73
CA ARG A 104 5.57 -0.59 16.46
C ARG A 104 5.59 -1.58 15.31
N TYR A 105 4.79 -1.30 14.30
CA TYR A 105 4.82 -1.93 13.00
C TYR A 105 5.35 -0.91 12.00
N GLY A 106 6.53 -1.15 11.44
CA GLY A 106 7.21 -0.20 10.56
C GLY A 106 7.87 0.99 11.28
N GLY A 107 8.22 1.99 10.50
CA GLY A 107 9.03 3.15 10.91
C GLY A 107 8.23 4.44 11.15
N GLN A 108 7.16 4.42 11.97
CA GLN A 108 6.28 5.57 12.14
C GLN A 108 6.89 6.76 12.88
N ILE A 109 6.43 7.98 12.55
CA ILE A 109 6.62 9.20 13.34
C ILE A 109 5.66 9.14 14.53
N LEU A 110 6.18 9.16 15.76
CA LEU A 110 5.40 8.90 16.97
C LEU A 110 4.54 10.10 17.42
N ALA A 111 5.08 11.32 17.36
CA ALA A 111 4.41 12.51 17.90
C ALA A 111 2.97 12.74 17.38
N PRO A 112 2.66 12.55 16.08
CA PRO A 112 1.32 12.77 15.56
C PRO A 112 0.25 11.80 16.08
N TRP A 113 0.63 10.70 16.70
CA TRP A 113 -0.30 9.72 17.27
C TRP A 113 -0.91 10.14 18.60
N LEU A 114 -0.30 11.12 19.28
CA LEU A 114 -0.73 11.55 20.61
C LEU A 114 -1.92 12.52 20.54
N ASP A 115 -2.72 12.52 21.61
CA ASP A 115 -3.83 13.45 21.89
C ASP A 115 -4.94 13.46 20.81
N ARG A 116 -5.10 12.38 20.08
CA ARG A 116 -6.16 12.26 19.08
C ARG A 116 -6.96 10.97 19.24
N PRO A 117 -8.24 10.98 18.83
CA PRO A 117 -9.06 9.76 18.87
C PRO A 117 -8.50 8.66 18.01
N LEU A 118 -8.37 7.47 18.58
CA LEU A 118 -7.92 6.25 17.92
C LEU A 118 -8.97 5.17 18.01
N SER A 119 -8.90 4.22 17.08
CA SER A 119 -9.67 2.99 17.10
C SER A 119 -8.83 1.80 16.71
N ILE A 120 -9.46 0.61 16.58
CA ILE A 120 -8.80 -0.67 16.30
C ILE A 120 -9.46 -1.29 15.09
N ALA A 121 -8.65 -1.72 14.13
CA ALA A 121 -9.09 -2.51 12.97
C ALA A 121 -8.09 -3.59 12.60
N GLY A 122 -8.56 -4.62 11.92
CA GLY A 122 -7.72 -5.72 11.44
C GLY A 122 -8.52 -6.99 11.22
N ARG A 123 -7.91 -8.14 11.55
CA ARG A 123 -8.60 -9.42 11.53
C ARG A 123 -8.51 -10.12 12.88
N VAL A 124 -9.51 -10.93 13.17
CA VAL A 124 -9.54 -11.84 14.30
C VAL A 124 -9.81 -13.26 13.81
N LEU A 125 -9.26 -14.25 14.51
CA LEU A 125 -9.50 -15.67 14.29
C LEU A 125 -10.50 -16.13 15.34
N VAL A 126 -11.75 -16.33 14.93
CA VAL A 126 -12.85 -16.73 15.81
C VAL A 126 -12.94 -18.26 15.84
N GLN A 127 -13.06 -18.83 17.04
CA GLN A 127 -13.20 -20.27 17.25
C GLN A 127 -14.48 -20.79 16.62
N THR A 128 -14.38 -21.91 15.90
CA THR A 128 -15.50 -22.68 15.37
C THR A 128 -15.46 -24.11 15.94
N GLU A 129 -16.46 -24.91 15.66
CA GLU A 129 -16.48 -26.34 16.09
C GLU A 129 -15.30 -27.14 15.53
N ARG A 130 -14.75 -26.78 14.37
CA ARG A 130 -13.72 -27.56 13.65
C ARG A 130 -12.40 -26.81 13.47
N GLY A 131 -12.23 -25.66 14.10
CA GLY A 131 -11.01 -24.86 13.95
C GLY A 131 -11.25 -23.38 14.21
N ALA A 132 -10.84 -22.52 13.27
CA ALA A 132 -11.02 -21.08 13.36
C ALA A 132 -11.44 -20.50 12.03
N GLU A 133 -12.19 -19.39 12.10
CA GLU A 133 -12.59 -18.57 10.97
C GLU A 133 -12.00 -17.17 11.09
N SER A 134 -11.44 -16.65 9.99
CA SER A 134 -10.96 -15.28 9.93
C SER A 134 -12.12 -14.31 9.69
N ARG A 135 -12.26 -13.30 10.56
CA ARG A 135 -13.24 -12.21 10.42
C ARG A 135 -12.55 -10.87 10.46
N LEU A 136 -13.01 -9.94 9.63
CA LEU A 136 -12.61 -8.54 9.73
C LEU A 136 -13.25 -7.92 10.97
N LEU A 137 -12.48 -7.10 11.67
CA LEU A 137 -12.94 -6.34 12.81
C LEU A 137 -12.58 -4.87 12.60
N ASP A 138 -13.56 -3.98 12.73
CA ASP A 138 -13.38 -2.55 12.77
C ASP A 138 -14.31 -1.98 13.84
N ILE A 139 -13.74 -1.42 14.89
CA ILE A 139 -14.53 -0.90 16.01
C ILE A 139 -15.25 0.41 15.63
N ASP A 140 -14.69 1.16 14.70
CA ASP A 140 -15.24 2.40 14.09
C ASP A 140 -15.89 3.39 15.06
N ARG A 141 -15.30 3.55 16.24
CA ARG A 141 -15.67 4.59 17.23
C ARG A 141 -14.42 5.11 17.93
N ASP A 142 -14.51 6.27 18.55
CA ASP A 142 -13.46 6.81 19.42
C ASP A 142 -13.32 5.88 20.64
N LEU A 143 -12.27 5.06 20.63
CA LEU A 143 -12.05 4.00 21.62
C LEU A 143 -10.84 4.27 22.49
N LEU A 144 -9.78 4.83 21.93
CA LEU A 144 -8.47 4.94 22.55
C LEU A 144 -7.91 6.35 22.38
N LEU A 145 -6.96 6.68 23.24
CA LEU A 145 -6.15 7.90 23.14
C LEU A 145 -4.78 7.65 23.75
N ILE A 146 -3.70 8.09 23.10
CA ILE A 146 -2.37 8.14 23.68
C ILE A 146 -2.16 9.53 24.26
N PRO A 147 -2.17 9.73 25.60
CA PRO A 147 -2.07 11.05 26.19
C PRO A 147 -0.62 11.55 26.24
N ASN A 148 -0.40 12.81 25.89
CA ASN A 148 0.84 13.49 26.17
C ASN A 148 1.03 13.71 27.68
N VAL A 149 2.28 13.81 28.10
CA VAL A 149 2.63 14.35 29.42
C VAL A 149 2.49 15.88 29.41
N ALA A 150 1.85 16.44 30.41
CA ALA A 150 1.65 17.89 30.49
C ALA A 150 3.02 18.63 30.41
N ILE A 151 3.03 19.77 29.71
CA ILE A 151 4.24 20.58 29.49
C ILE A 151 4.96 20.93 30.80
N HIS A 152 4.25 21.07 31.89
CA HIS A 152 4.82 21.38 33.22
C HIS A 152 5.69 20.23 33.77
N MET A 153 5.41 18.99 33.37
CA MET A 153 6.16 17.79 33.78
C MET A 153 7.15 17.31 32.73
N ASN A 154 7.05 17.81 31.47
CA ASN A 154 7.97 17.51 30.39
C ASN A 154 8.30 18.80 29.61
N ARG A 155 9.10 19.69 30.22
CA ARG A 155 9.41 21.01 29.66
C ARG A 155 10.25 20.97 28.38
N GLN A 156 10.97 19.85 28.15
CA GLN A 156 11.85 19.66 26.99
C GLN A 156 11.15 19.03 25.80
N VAL A 157 9.83 18.82 25.85
CA VAL A 157 9.09 18.13 24.78
C VAL A 157 9.26 18.78 23.39
N ASN A 158 9.48 20.12 23.36
CA ASN A 158 9.67 20.87 22.13
C ASN A 158 11.15 21.01 21.72
N ASP A 159 12.09 20.51 22.53
CA ASP A 159 13.54 20.66 22.36
C ASP A 159 14.20 19.36 21.81
N GLY A 160 13.44 18.51 21.10
CA GLY A 160 13.93 17.25 20.55
C GLY A 160 13.71 16.05 21.47
N TYR A 161 12.57 15.95 22.12
CA TYR A 161 12.22 14.83 23.01
C TYR A 161 12.28 13.47 22.32
N LYS A 162 12.98 12.52 22.93
CA LYS A 162 13.12 11.15 22.46
C LYS A 162 12.03 10.28 23.07
N TRP A 163 11.03 9.95 22.26
CA TRP A 163 9.92 9.08 22.67
C TRP A 163 10.39 7.67 23.04
N ASN A 164 9.92 7.17 24.18
CA ASN A 164 10.12 5.79 24.64
C ASN A 164 8.88 4.95 24.30
N PRO A 165 8.96 4.00 23.36
CA PRO A 165 7.81 3.19 22.97
C PRO A 165 7.22 2.31 24.09
N VAL A 166 8.00 2.06 25.16
CA VAL A 166 7.54 1.24 26.28
C VAL A 166 6.62 2.00 27.23
N THR A 167 6.78 3.32 27.33
CA THR A 167 6.08 4.16 28.32
C THR A 167 5.20 5.24 27.71
N ASP A 168 5.64 5.85 26.60
CA ASP A 168 5.05 7.10 26.12
C ASP A 168 3.89 6.90 25.12
N VAL A 169 3.77 5.71 24.54
CA VAL A 169 2.83 5.44 23.44
C VAL A 169 1.81 4.34 23.76
N LEU A 170 1.57 4.08 25.04
CA LEU A 170 0.56 3.11 25.47
C LEU A 170 -0.83 3.76 25.47
N PRO A 171 -1.76 3.27 24.62
CA PRO A 171 -3.09 3.86 24.52
C PRO A 171 -3.90 3.62 25.79
N LEU A 172 -4.53 4.67 26.28
CA LEU A 172 -5.53 4.65 27.35
C LEU A 172 -6.81 4.04 26.80
N LEU A 173 -7.38 3.08 27.53
CA LEU A 173 -8.55 2.30 27.09
C LEU A 173 -9.84 2.68 27.82
N ALA A 174 -9.79 2.81 29.15
CA ALA A 174 -11.00 2.96 29.95
C ALA A 174 -10.71 3.60 31.31
N SER A 175 -11.78 3.95 32.03
CA SER A 175 -11.75 4.34 33.43
C SER A 175 -11.40 3.13 34.34
N PRO A 176 -10.92 3.39 35.56
CA PRO A 176 -10.38 2.34 36.47
C PRO A 176 -11.34 1.19 36.76
N GLU A 177 -12.64 1.45 36.81
CA GLU A 177 -13.71 0.48 37.12
C GLU A 177 -13.98 -0.52 35.97
N ASN A 178 -13.46 -0.27 34.78
CA ASN A 178 -13.69 -1.10 33.59
C ASN A 178 -12.49 -2.00 33.21
N LYS A 179 -11.68 -2.38 34.19
CA LYS A 179 -10.57 -3.32 34.01
C LYS A 179 -11.04 -4.69 33.56
N GLY A 180 -10.24 -5.36 32.71
CA GLY A 180 -10.47 -6.75 32.28
C GLY A 180 -11.62 -6.93 31.29
N GLN A 181 -12.19 -5.85 30.76
CA GLN A 181 -13.35 -5.94 29.85
C GLN A 181 -12.96 -5.94 28.35
N PHE A 182 -11.70 -5.71 28.02
CA PHE A 182 -11.27 -5.53 26.64
C PHE A 182 -11.51 -6.77 25.78
N THR A 183 -11.06 -7.95 26.24
CA THR A 183 -11.25 -9.21 25.50
C THR A 183 -12.74 -9.52 25.30
N ALA A 184 -13.56 -9.35 26.32
CA ALA A 184 -15.01 -9.58 26.21
C ALA A 184 -15.67 -8.60 25.22
N MET A 185 -15.21 -7.34 25.18
CA MET A 185 -15.65 -6.37 24.16
C MET A 185 -15.27 -6.83 22.77
N LEU A 186 -14.01 -7.23 22.52
CA LEU A 186 -13.57 -7.71 21.21
C LEU A 186 -14.34 -8.96 20.77
N GLU A 187 -14.55 -9.92 21.67
CA GLU A 187 -15.30 -11.15 21.37
C GLU A 187 -16.77 -10.88 21.04
N LYS A 188 -17.38 -9.89 21.70
CA LYS A 188 -18.73 -9.43 21.38
C LYS A 188 -18.80 -8.81 19.99
N GLU A 189 -17.88 -7.93 19.65
CA GLU A 189 -17.81 -7.30 18.31
C GLU A 189 -17.48 -8.33 17.21
N ALA A 190 -16.62 -9.29 17.51
CA ALA A 190 -16.26 -10.38 16.60
C ALA A 190 -17.37 -11.44 16.44
N GLY A 191 -18.35 -11.48 17.34
CA GLY A 191 -19.43 -12.48 17.36
C GLY A 191 -18.97 -13.87 17.73
N GLY A 192 -17.97 -14.02 18.61
CA GLY A 192 -17.49 -15.31 19.12
C GLY A 192 -16.13 -15.22 19.80
N LYS A 193 -15.70 -16.34 20.38
CA LYS A 193 -14.43 -16.44 21.10
C LYS A 193 -13.25 -16.26 20.16
N ILE A 194 -12.36 -15.32 20.49
CA ILE A 194 -11.16 -15.02 19.71
C ILE A 194 -10.02 -15.94 20.15
N LEU A 195 -9.38 -16.61 19.20
CA LEU A 195 -8.18 -17.46 19.44
C LEU A 195 -6.88 -16.66 19.23
N SER A 196 -6.89 -15.71 18.30
CA SER A 196 -5.74 -14.85 17.98
C SER A 196 -6.21 -13.70 17.09
N HIS A 197 -5.36 -12.69 16.91
CA HIS A 197 -5.70 -11.51 16.11
C HIS A 197 -4.48 -10.86 15.44
N ASP A 198 -4.74 -10.13 14.36
CA ASP A 198 -3.85 -9.13 13.79
C ASP A 198 -4.59 -7.80 13.78
N LEU A 199 -4.54 -7.09 14.90
CA LEU A 199 -5.26 -5.83 15.11
C LEU A 199 -4.26 -4.67 15.19
N PHE A 200 -4.63 -3.56 14.56
CA PHE A 200 -3.83 -2.35 14.48
C PHE A 200 -4.63 -1.15 14.95
N LEU A 201 -3.93 -0.21 15.55
CA LEU A 201 -4.50 1.11 15.85
C LEU A 201 -4.56 1.95 14.58
N TYR A 202 -5.60 2.75 14.46
CA TYR A 202 -5.70 3.76 13.42
C TYR A 202 -6.30 5.06 13.99
N ILE A 203 -5.99 6.19 13.34
CA ILE A 203 -6.59 7.48 13.71
C ILE A 203 -7.99 7.59 13.12
N ARG A 204 -8.90 8.19 13.88
CA ARG A 204 -10.29 8.41 13.47
C ARG A 204 -10.49 9.55 12.47
N GLN A 205 -9.44 10.30 12.19
CA GLN A 205 -9.49 11.40 11.24
C GLN A 205 -9.62 10.87 9.82
N LYS A 206 -10.67 11.28 9.12
CA LYS A 206 -10.96 10.88 7.75
C LYS A 206 -10.07 11.60 6.74
N ALA A 207 -10.00 11.03 5.53
CA ALA A 207 -9.41 11.69 4.39
C ALA A 207 -10.11 13.03 4.11
N SER A 208 -9.34 14.06 3.82
CA SER A 208 -9.86 15.39 3.54
C SER A 208 -9.12 16.08 2.39
N VAL A 209 -9.89 16.77 1.56
CA VAL A 209 -9.36 17.69 0.54
C VAL A 209 -9.41 19.10 1.09
N TRP A 210 -8.31 19.83 0.98
CA TRP A 210 -8.15 21.14 1.61
C TRP A 210 -7.20 22.04 0.82
N GLY A 211 -6.96 23.24 1.34
CA GLY A 211 -6.18 24.28 0.69
C GLY A 211 -7.09 25.31 0.03
N LEU A 212 -6.52 26.44 -0.38
CA LEU A 212 -7.26 27.56 -0.98
C LEU A 212 -7.96 27.14 -2.29
N ASP A 213 -7.34 26.21 -3.01
CA ASP A 213 -7.74 25.71 -4.33
C ASP A 213 -8.22 24.24 -4.29
N GLU A 214 -8.41 23.65 -3.10
CA GLU A 214 -8.69 22.22 -2.91
C GLU A 214 -7.62 21.31 -3.56
N GLY A 215 -6.37 21.77 -3.62
CA GLY A 215 -5.28 21.07 -4.30
C GLY A 215 -4.61 19.99 -3.48
N PHE A 216 -4.84 19.94 -2.16
CA PHE A 216 -4.22 18.98 -1.25
C PHE A 216 -5.19 17.92 -0.77
N LEU A 217 -4.70 16.70 -0.64
CA LEU A 217 -5.35 15.57 0.00
C LEU A 217 -4.55 15.18 1.24
N SER A 218 -5.20 15.06 2.40
CA SER A 218 -4.57 14.47 3.58
C SER A 218 -5.37 13.29 4.07
N SER A 219 -4.67 12.22 4.43
CA SER A 219 -5.25 10.99 4.96
C SER A 219 -4.22 10.18 5.75
N ALA A 220 -4.70 9.21 6.51
CA ALA A 220 -3.87 8.11 6.96
C ALA A 220 -3.49 7.23 5.77
N ALA A 221 -2.27 6.68 5.79
CA ALA A 221 -1.82 5.66 4.84
C ALA A 221 -1.91 6.06 3.35
N LEU A 222 -1.60 7.33 3.01
CA LEU A 222 -1.36 7.68 1.61
C LEU A 222 -0.21 6.82 1.05
N ASP A 223 0.80 6.60 1.86
CA ASP A 223 1.80 5.56 1.69
C ASP A 223 1.26 4.21 2.19
N ASP A 224 0.90 3.27 1.32
CA ASP A 224 0.99 3.35 -0.16
C ASP A 224 -0.39 3.15 -0.83
N LEU A 225 -1.47 3.34 -0.06
CA LEU A 225 -2.83 3.15 -0.56
C LEU A 225 -3.18 4.08 -1.72
N GLU A 226 -2.50 5.23 -1.83
CA GLU A 226 -2.68 6.14 -2.96
C GLU A 226 -2.16 5.52 -4.26
N CYS A 227 -0.96 4.91 -4.24
CA CYS A 227 -0.43 4.17 -5.38
C CYS A 227 -1.22 2.89 -5.67
N VAL A 228 -1.63 2.16 -4.62
CA VAL A 228 -2.54 1.00 -4.78
C VAL A 228 -3.78 1.41 -5.56
N TRP A 229 -4.43 2.51 -5.16
CA TRP A 229 -5.66 2.97 -5.81
C TRP A 229 -5.44 3.42 -7.25
N GLY A 230 -4.41 4.24 -7.50
CA GLY A 230 -4.09 4.72 -8.85
C GLY A 230 -3.77 3.57 -9.81
N CYS A 231 -2.96 2.61 -9.37
CA CYS A 231 -2.66 1.40 -10.16
C CYS A 231 -3.91 0.54 -10.37
N PHE A 232 -4.72 0.34 -9.35
CA PHE A 232 -5.97 -0.44 -9.44
C PHE A 232 -7.00 0.18 -10.38
N ARG A 233 -7.22 1.49 -10.28
CA ARG A 233 -8.13 2.21 -11.16
C ARG A 233 -7.66 2.20 -12.62
N GLY A 234 -6.35 2.44 -12.82
CA GLY A 234 -5.77 2.33 -14.15
C GLY A 234 -5.88 0.93 -14.74
N PHE A 235 -5.69 -0.11 -13.92
CA PHE A 235 -5.90 -1.51 -14.30
C PHE A 235 -7.34 -1.78 -14.72
N LEU A 236 -8.33 -1.30 -13.98
CA LEU A 236 -9.75 -1.51 -14.32
C LEU A 236 -10.17 -0.73 -15.56
N ALA A 237 -9.68 0.50 -15.73
CA ALA A 237 -10.05 1.39 -16.84
C ALA A 237 -9.36 1.05 -18.16
N SER A 238 -8.26 0.27 -18.11
CA SER A 238 -7.48 -0.01 -19.31
C SER A 238 -8.19 -0.97 -20.26
N GLY A 239 -7.94 -0.79 -21.57
CA GLY A 239 -8.24 -1.78 -22.60
C GLY A 239 -7.40 -3.05 -22.46
N THR A 240 -7.52 -3.95 -23.41
CA THR A 240 -6.68 -5.16 -23.53
C THR A 240 -5.80 -5.04 -24.77
N GLY A 241 -4.47 -5.04 -24.55
CA GLY A 241 -3.47 -5.28 -25.60
C GLY A 241 -3.13 -6.77 -25.68
N HIS A 242 -1.99 -7.09 -26.30
CA HIS A 242 -1.44 -8.45 -26.31
C HIS A 242 -0.61 -8.77 -25.05
N SER A 243 -0.40 -7.85 -24.13
CA SER A 243 0.23 -8.13 -22.84
C SER A 243 -0.83 -8.52 -21.81
N ILE A 244 -0.47 -9.41 -20.88
CA ILE A 244 -1.31 -9.77 -19.73
C ILE A 244 -1.18 -8.67 -18.67
N PRO A 245 -2.19 -7.82 -18.45
CA PRO A 245 -2.14 -6.87 -17.37
C PRO A 245 -2.30 -7.61 -16.03
N LEU A 246 -1.39 -7.34 -15.07
CA LEU A 246 -1.39 -7.93 -13.74
C LEU A 246 -1.19 -6.84 -12.68
N PHE A 247 -2.21 -6.58 -11.89
CA PHE A 247 -2.16 -5.72 -10.72
C PHE A 247 -1.85 -6.55 -9.48
N ALA A 248 -0.90 -6.12 -8.65
CA ALA A 248 -0.55 -6.74 -7.39
C ALA A 248 -0.59 -5.70 -6.26
N ALA A 249 -1.45 -5.94 -5.26
CA ALA A 249 -1.42 -5.25 -3.98
C ALA A 249 -0.88 -6.23 -2.94
N LEU A 250 0.31 -5.95 -2.43
CA LEU A 250 1.08 -6.80 -1.53
C LEU A 250 1.00 -6.30 -0.08
N ASP A 251 1.56 -7.04 0.86
CA ASP A 251 1.54 -6.71 2.29
C ASP A 251 2.96 -6.72 2.84
N SER A 252 3.12 -6.17 4.04
CA SER A 252 4.34 -6.25 4.84
C SER A 252 5.56 -5.53 4.25
N GLU A 253 5.37 -4.54 3.37
CA GLU A 253 6.47 -3.71 2.85
C GLU A 253 7.19 -3.01 3.97
N GLU A 254 6.47 -2.37 4.86
CA GLU A 254 6.92 -1.55 5.98
C GLU A 254 7.77 -2.30 7.03
N VAL A 255 7.79 -3.62 6.94
CA VAL A 255 8.55 -4.52 7.81
C VAL A 255 9.46 -5.47 7.02
N GLY A 256 9.78 -5.12 5.76
CA GLY A 256 10.79 -5.79 4.94
C GLY A 256 10.27 -6.88 4.02
N SER A 257 8.98 -6.94 3.71
CA SER A 257 8.36 -7.82 2.69
C SER A 257 8.56 -9.34 2.89
N CYS A 258 8.98 -9.79 4.07
CA CYS A 258 9.35 -11.18 4.33
C CYS A 258 8.18 -12.08 4.79
N SER A 259 6.93 -11.65 4.62
CA SER A 259 5.76 -12.47 4.92
C SER A 259 5.33 -13.31 3.69
N PRO A 260 4.48 -14.36 3.86
CA PRO A 260 3.96 -15.15 2.74
C PRO A 260 3.18 -14.34 1.69
N GLN A 261 2.69 -13.14 2.02
CA GLN A 261 1.94 -12.22 1.19
C GLN A 261 2.72 -10.95 0.78
N GLY A 262 3.97 -10.84 1.19
CA GLY A 262 4.86 -9.72 0.84
C GLY A 262 5.58 -9.90 -0.49
N ALA A 263 6.26 -8.85 -0.93
CA ALA A 263 7.02 -8.84 -2.19
C ALA A 263 8.17 -9.88 -2.22
N GLY A 264 8.75 -10.22 -1.05
CA GLY A 264 9.78 -11.25 -0.91
C GLY A 264 9.25 -12.68 -0.99
N SER A 265 7.93 -12.88 -1.00
CA SER A 265 7.32 -14.20 -1.12
C SER A 265 7.29 -14.68 -2.58
N THR A 266 6.95 -15.96 -2.73
CA THR A 266 6.74 -16.56 -4.06
C THR A 266 5.37 -16.24 -4.68
N LEU A 267 4.55 -15.39 -4.07
CA LEU A 267 3.17 -15.14 -4.52
C LEU A 267 3.11 -14.65 -5.97
N LEU A 268 3.85 -13.59 -6.29
CA LEU A 268 3.88 -13.04 -7.65
C LEU A 268 4.45 -14.07 -8.64
N ARG A 269 5.58 -14.71 -8.31
CA ARG A 269 6.23 -15.74 -9.13
C ARG A 269 5.28 -16.90 -9.42
N GLN A 270 4.64 -17.45 -8.39
CA GLN A 270 3.71 -18.57 -8.54
C GLN A 270 2.49 -18.19 -9.36
N THR A 271 1.98 -16.95 -9.22
CA THR A 271 0.87 -16.46 -10.03
C THR A 271 1.25 -16.41 -11.50
N VAL A 272 2.41 -15.83 -11.85
CA VAL A 272 2.92 -15.77 -13.23
C VAL A 272 3.10 -17.17 -13.81
N SER A 273 3.77 -18.07 -13.07
CA SER A 273 3.99 -19.46 -13.51
C SER A 273 2.67 -20.21 -13.75
N ARG A 274 1.69 -20.04 -12.88
CA ARG A 274 0.37 -20.70 -13.02
C ARG A 274 -0.44 -20.15 -14.19
N ILE A 275 -0.34 -18.85 -14.48
CA ILE A 275 -0.97 -18.24 -15.65
C ILE A 275 -0.33 -18.84 -16.92
N ALA A 276 1.00 -18.85 -17.02
CA ALA A 276 1.71 -19.43 -18.18
C ALA A 276 1.35 -20.91 -18.36
N GLN A 277 1.35 -21.69 -17.29
CA GLN A 277 0.97 -23.12 -17.33
C GLN A 277 -0.48 -23.33 -17.78
N ALA A 278 -1.42 -22.56 -17.22
CA ALA A 278 -2.85 -22.71 -17.54
C ALA A 278 -3.17 -22.33 -19.00
N LEU A 279 -2.39 -21.41 -19.58
CA LEU A 279 -2.50 -20.99 -20.98
C LEU A 279 -1.60 -21.82 -21.93
N ALA A 280 -0.86 -22.80 -21.41
CA ALA A 280 0.12 -23.60 -22.17
C ALA A 280 1.17 -22.74 -22.91
N LEU A 281 1.63 -21.65 -22.29
CA LEU A 281 2.63 -20.72 -22.83
C LEU A 281 4.01 -20.94 -22.18
N ASP A 282 5.06 -20.60 -22.91
CA ASP A 282 6.43 -20.61 -22.38
C ASP A 282 6.64 -19.43 -21.42
N GLU A 283 6.78 -19.73 -20.14
CA GLU A 283 6.97 -18.74 -19.07
C GLU A 283 8.19 -17.86 -19.33
N ASN A 284 9.32 -18.42 -19.76
CA ASN A 284 10.54 -17.66 -19.95
C ASN A 284 10.41 -16.67 -21.12
N ARG A 285 9.71 -17.07 -22.20
CA ARG A 285 9.39 -16.16 -23.31
C ARG A 285 8.48 -15.03 -22.86
N LEU A 286 7.45 -15.32 -22.05
CA LEU A 286 6.56 -14.29 -21.51
C LEU A 286 7.35 -13.32 -20.64
N LEU A 287 8.17 -13.80 -19.71
CA LEU A 287 8.98 -12.97 -18.83
C LEU A 287 9.97 -12.08 -19.58
N ALA A 288 10.55 -12.57 -20.69
CA ALA A 288 11.45 -11.79 -21.54
C ALA A 288 10.77 -10.58 -22.19
N GLN A 289 9.44 -10.60 -22.35
CA GLN A 289 8.63 -9.50 -22.89
C GLN A 289 7.80 -8.80 -21.80
N SER A 290 8.13 -9.03 -20.53
CA SER A 290 7.41 -8.46 -19.40
C SER A 290 8.09 -7.21 -18.85
N PHE A 291 7.30 -6.42 -18.12
CA PHE A 291 7.75 -5.21 -17.43
C PHE A 291 6.99 -5.03 -16.11
N LEU A 292 7.67 -4.49 -15.10
CA LEU A 292 7.08 -4.25 -13.79
C LEU A 292 7.18 -2.76 -13.43
N VAL A 293 6.08 -2.19 -12.98
CA VAL A 293 6.01 -0.90 -12.32
C VAL A 293 5.87 -1.15 -10.82
N SER A 294 6.90 -0.84 -10.05
CA SER A 294 6.85 -0.80 -8.60
C SER A 294 6.40 0.60 -8.20
N ALA A 295 5.19 0.69 -7.65
CA ALA A 295 4.59 1.95 -7.25
C ALA A 295 4.57 2.04 -5.73
N ASP A 296 5.18 3.11 -5.20
CA ASP A 296 5.36 3.37 -3.79
C ASP A 296 5.68 4.86 -3.62
N ASN A 297 5.00 5.56 -2.71
CA ASN A 297 5.07 7.01 -2.65
C ASN A 297 6.49 7.58 -2.46
N ALA A 298 6.70 8.82 -2.83
CA ALA A 298 8.00 9.49 -2.83
C ALA A 298 7.97 10.75 -1.94
N HIS A 299 9.12 11.11 -1.37
CA HIS A 299 9.24 12.33 -0.59
C HIS A 299 9.12 13.57 -1.49
N ALA A 300 8.14 14.44 -1.22
CA ALA A 300 8.11 15.78 -1.80
C ALA A 300 9.19 16.68 -1.17
N GLN A 301 9.66 17.67 -1.92
CA GLN A 301 10.45 18.77 -1.34
C GLN A 301 9.64 19.43 -0.23
N HIS A 302 10.16 19.39 1.00
CA HIS A 302 9.44 19.95 2.14
C HIS A 302 9.48 21.50 2.08
N PRO A 303 8.33 22.19 2.17
CA PRO A 303 8.27 23.63 1.96
C PRO A 303 9.08 24.43 3.00
N ASN A 304 9.20 23.94 4.22
CA ASN A 304 9.96 24.57 5.31
C ASN A 304 11.40 24.06 5.43
N HIS A 305 11.74 22.96 4.74
CA HIS A 305 13.06 22.30 4.78
C HIS A 305 13.50 21.87 3.38
N PRO A 306 13.58 22.81 2.42
CA PRO A 306 13.96 22.47 1.05
C PRO A 306 15.39 21.92 0.93
N GLU A 307 16.26 22.23 1.90
CA GLU A 307 17.63 21.76 1.99
C GLU A 307 17.76 20.25 2.22
N LEU A 308 16.71 19.55 2.64
CA LEU A 308 16.72 18.10 2.83
C LEU A 308 16.55 17.31 1.53
N ALA A 309 16.15 17.95 0.45
CA ALA A 309 16.01 17.34 -0.86
C ALA A 309 17.29 17.49 -1.70
N ASP A 310 17.44 16.62 -2.73
CA ASP A 310 18.45 16.82 -3.77
C ASP A 310 18.16 18.12 -4.55
N SER A 311 19.18 18.94 -4.78
CA SER A 311 18.99 20.28 -5.36
C SER A 311 18.47 20.29 -6.79
N GLY A 312 18.68 19.21 -7.56
CA GLY A 312 18.30 19.10 -8.97
C GLY A 312 17.09 18.20 -9.23
N ASN A 313 16.76 17.33 -8.26
CA ASN A 313 15.77 16.25 -8.44
C ASN A 313 14.83 16.13 -7.24
N ALA A 314 14.28 17.25 -6.82
CA ALA A 314 13.34 17.36 -5.70
C ALA A 314 11.90 17.36 -6.23
N PRO A 315 11.12 16.30 -6.02
CA PRO A 315 9.72 16.25 -6.46
C PRO A 315 8.87 17.29 -5.74
N LYS A 316 7.90 17.80 -6.45
CA LYS A 316 6.91 18.77 -5.95
C LYS A 316 5.53 18.14 -5.93
N LEU A 317 4.73 18.51 -4.95
CA LEU A 317 3.30 18.22 -4.95
C LEU A 317 2.65 18.79 -6.21
N GLY A 318 1.81 18.02 -6.88
CA GLY A 318 1.16 18.44 -8.13
C GLY A 318 2.08 18.42 -9.36
N GLY A 319 3.27 17.84 -9.26
CA GLY A 319 4.23 17.74 -10.37
C GLY A 319 4.11 16.48 -11.22
N GLY A 320 3.13 15.63 -10.93
CA GLY A 320 2.93 14.38 -11.64
C GLY A 320 3.76 13.22 -11.08
N ILE A 321 3.91 12.17 -11.87
CA ILE A 321 4.52 10.91 -11.46
C ILE A 321 6.00 11.07 -11.15
N VAL A 322 6.45 10.58 -10.01
CA VAL A 322 7.85 10.59 -9.59
C VAL A 322 8.52 9.29 -10.02
N ILE A 323 9.59 9.39 -10.83
CA ILE A 323 10.45 8.26 -11.19
C ILE A 323 11.65 8.27 -10.24
N LYS A 324 11.83 7.19 -9.47
CA LYS A 324 12.84 7.10 -8.41
C LYS A 324 14.13 6.46 -8.94
N PHE A 325 15.27 7.06 -8.66
CA PHE A 325 16.60 6.58 -9.05
C PHE A 325 17.53 6.43 -7.87
N ASN A 326 18.35 5.40 -7.87
CA ASN A 326 19.41 5.23 -6.88
C ASN A 326 20.57 4.41 -7.46
N ALA A 327 21.78 4.98 -7.46
CA ALA A 327 22.99 4.31 -7.98
C ALA A 327 23.37 3.03 -7.22
N ASN A 328 22.93 2.88 -5.97
CA ASN A 328 23.18 1.70 -5.14
C ASN A 328 22.01 0.69 -5.21
N LEU A 329 21.14 0.81 -6.22
CA LEU A 329 19.99 -0.08 -6.48
C LEU A 329 19.05 -0.22 -5.28
N ARG A 330 18.83 0.87 -4.51
CA ARG A 330 17.72 0.97 -3.55
C ARG A 330 16.38 1.08 -4.29
N TYR A 331 16.43 1.56 -5.52
CA TYR A 331 15.36 1.57 -6.52
C TYR A 331 15.87 0.86 -7.77
N CYS A 332 15.01 0.08 -8.45
CA CYS A 332 15.37 -0.76 -9.59
C CYS A 332 15.50 -0.01 -10.90
N THR A 333 15.10 1.26 -10.92
CA THR A 333 15.03 2.07 -12.14
C THR A 333 16.40 2.20 -12.79
N ASP A 334 16.44 1.88 -14.08
CA ASP A 334 17.55 2.16 -14.99
C ASP A 334 17.11 3.11 -16.13
N GLY A 335 18.02 3.42 -17.04
CA GLY A 335 17.74 4.32 -18.17
C GLY A 335 16.64 3.81 -19.11
N LEU A 336 16.58 2.50 -19.35
CA LEU A 336 15.59 1.89 -20.25
C LEU A 336 14.20 1.86 -19.58
N SER A 337 14.12 1.40 -18.34
CA SER A 337 12.86 1.33 -17.59
C SER A 337 12.26 2.72 -17.34
N ALA A 338 13.11 3.72 -17.03
CA ALA A 338 12.68 5.13 -16.96
C ALA A 338 12.14 5.65 -18.30
N ALA A 339 12.77 5.28 -19.42
CA ALA A 339 12.30 5.69 -20.75
C ALA A 339 10.93 5.08 -21.09
N VAL A 340 10.68 3.81 -20.72
CA VAL A 340 9.36 3.18 -20.85
C VAL A 340 8.32 4.00 -20.08
N MET A 341 8.57 4.30 -18.79
CA MET A 341 7.61 5.03 -17.96
C MET A 341 7.38 6.46 -18.45
N ARG A 342 8.42 7.16 -18.90
CA ARG A 342 8.27 8.50 -19.53
C ARG A 342 7.42 8.44 -20.80
N THR A 343 7.56 7.38 -21.60
CA THR A 343 6.72 7.19 -22.80
C THR A 343 5.26 6.97 -22.40
N VAL A 344 5.00 6.18 -21.36
CA VAL A 344 3.65 6.00 -20.80
C VAL A 344 3.08 7.34 -20.33
N CYS A 345 3.82 8.12 -19.53
CA CYS A 345 3.39 9.43 -19.04
C CYS A 345 3.07 10.39 -20.21
N HIS A 346 3.96 10.45 -21.21
CA HIS A 346 3.74 11.29 -22.40
C HIS A 346 2.46 10.91 -23.15
N ARG A 347 2.19 9.62 -23.35
CA ARG A 347 0.96 9.13 -24.00
C ARG A 347 -0.29 9.41 -23.18
N ALA A 348 -0.16 9.35 -21.86
CA ALA A 348 -1.26 9.65 -20.94
C ALA A 348 -1.52 11.17 -20.79
N GLY A 349 -0.64 12.01 -21.33
CA GLY A 349 -0.71 13.47 -21.18
C GLY A 349 -0.45 13.91 -19.73
N VAL A 350 0.37 13.18 -18.99
CA VAL A 350 0.74 13.49 -17.61
C VAL A 350 2.21 13.83 -17.49
N ASN A 351 2.56 14.64 -16.49
CA ASN A 351 3.94 15.01 -16.22
C ASN A 351 4.67 13.90 -15.43
N SER A 352 5.99 13.88 -15.53
CA SER A 352 6.85 13.08 -14.68
C SER A 352 8.00 13.90 -14.11
N GLN A 353 8.41 13.53 -12.88
CA GLN A 353 9.50 14.15 -12.15
C GLN A 353 10.56 13.08 -11.84
N ASN A 354 11.79 13.50 -11.54
CA ASN A 354 12.81 12.59 -11.04
C ASN A 354 12.98 12.76 -9.54
N TYR A 355 13.30 11.66 -8.87
CA TYR A 355 13.70 11.64 -7.47
C TYR A 355 15.07 10.98 -7.32
N TYR A 356 15.94 11.66 -6.60
CA TYR A 356 17.17 11.12 -6.04
C TYR A 356 17.25 11.49 -4.57
N ASN A 357 17.75 10.58 -3.75
CA ASN A 357 18.09 10.91 -2.38
C ASN A 357 19.22 11.94 -2.38
N ARG A 358 19.19 12.92 -1.47
CA ARG A 358 20.36 13.75 -1.18
C ARG A 358 21.52 12.84 -0.78
N PRO A 359 22.74 12.99 -1.35
CA PRO A 359 23.82 11.98 -1.24
C PRO A 359 24.26 11.64 0.19
N ASP A 360 24.05 12.53 1.15
CA ASP A 360 24.39 12.38 2.55
C ASP A 360 23.24 11.88 3.43
N ILE A 361 22.06 11.68 2.86
CA ILE A 361 20.86 11.13 3.52
C ILE A 361 20.59 9.72 3.00
N PRO A 362 20.71 8.68 3.85
CA PRO A 362 20.36 7.33 3.43
C PRO A 362 18.86 7.27 3.11
N GLY A 363 18.54 6.83 1.92
CA GLY A 363 17.15 6.59 1.51
C GLY A 363 16.61 5.27 2.02
N GLY A 364 15.28 5.13 1.96
CA GLY A 364 14.59 3.85 2.07
C GLY A 364 14.86 2.94 0.86
N SER A 365 14.19 1.82 0.81
CA SER A 365 14.05 0.94 -0.35
C SER A 365 12.56 0.74 -0.63
N THR A 366 12.25 0.13 -1.76
CA THR A 366 10.88 -0.15 -2.17
C THR A 366 10.69 -1.65 -2.41
N LEU A 367 9.45 -2.06 -2.56
CA LEU A 367 9.09 -3.43 -2.90
C LEU A 367 9.67 -3.89 -4.27
N GLY A 368 10.03 -2.96 -5.16
CA GLY A 368 10.60 -3.26 -6.48
C GLY A 368 11.88 -4.08 -6.41
N CYS A 369 12.86 -3.65 -5.62
CA CYS A 369 14.13 -4.36 -5.44
C CYS A 369 13.96 -5.77 -4.86
N ILE A 370 12.91 -5.98 -4.07
CA ILE A 370 12.58 -7.28 -3.47
C ILE A 370 11.85 -8.15 -4.49
N SER A 371 10.90 -7.57 -5.22
CA SER A 371 10.12 -8.27 -6.26
C SER A 371 10.99 -8.82 -7.39
N ILE A 372 12.04 -8.10 -7.81
CA ILE A 372 13.01 -8.54 -8.82
C ILE A 372 13.69 -9.87 -8.42
N GLY A 373 13.93 -10.08 -7.14
CA GLY A 373 14.48 -11.34 -6.64
C GLY A 373 13.54 -12.54 -6.86
N GLN A 374 12.25 -12.30 -7.03
CA GLN A 374 11.23 -13.31 -7.29
C GLN A 374 10.87 -13.42 -8.77
N VAL A 375 10.71 -12.28 -9.46
CA VAL A 375 10.36 -12.19 -10.88
C VAL A 375 11.33 -11.20 -11.54
N SER A 376 12.40 -11.73 -12.13
CA SER A 376 13.50 -10.93 -12.70
C SER A 376 13.11 -10.35 -14.07
N VAL A 377 12.32 -9.28 -14.07
CA VAL A 377 11.95 -8.50 -15.25
C VAL A 377 12.40 -7.05 -15.09
N PRO A 378 12.61 -6.30 -16.19
CA PRO A 378 12.90 -4.88 -16.10
C PRO A 378 11.82 -4.16 -15.31
N THR A 379 12.28 -3.33 -14.37
CA THR A 379 11.41 -2.69 -13.38
C THR A 379 11.72 -1.21 -13.30
N VAL A 380 10.67 -0.40 -13.18
CA VAL A 380 10.76 1.01 -12.83
C VAL A 380 10.12 1.22 -11.46
N ASP A 381 10.80 1.95 -10.58
CA ASP A 381 10.23 2.43 -9.34
C ASP A 381 9.64 3.83 -9.54
N ILE A 382 8.36 3.94 -9.28
CA ILE A 382 7.63 5.21 -9.34
C ILE A 382 6.94 5.50 -8.02
N GLY A 383 6.38 6.69 -7.89
CA GLY A 383 5.51 7.04 -6.76
C GLY A 383 4.84 8.38 -6.98
N LEU A 384 4.11 8.81 -5.97
CA LEU A 384 3.51 10.13 -5.89
C LEU A 384 4.21 10.94 -4.80
N ALA A 385 4.38 12.24 -5.06
CA ALA A 385 5.06 13.12 -4.12
C ALA A 385 4.16 13.37 -2.90
N GLN A 386 4.68 13.11 -1.68
CA GLN A 386 3.95 13.37 -0.44
C GLN A 386 4.80 14.01 0.64
N LEU A 387 4.14 14.65 1.59
CA LEU A 387 4.71 15.20 2.82
C LEU A 387 4.34 14.32 4.01
N ALA A 388 5.20 14.34 5.02
CA ALA A 388 5.01 13.63 6.28
C ALA A 388 4.80 12.11 6.13
N MET A 389 5.49 11.49 5.15
CA MET A 389 5.54 10.03 5.01
C MET A 389 5.80 9.35 6.35
N HIS A 390 5.06 8.27 6.65
CA HIS A 390 5.07 7.55 7.93
C HIS A 390 4.50 8.33 9.13
N SER A 391 3.88 9.49 8.91
CA SER A 391 2.98 10.08 9.91
C SER A 391 1.67 9.30 9.95
N CYS A 392 0.95 9.38 11.05
CA CYS A 392 -0.40 8.84 11.09
C CYS A 392 -1.39 9.60 10.20
N TYR A 393 -1.01 10.79 9.69
CA TYR A 393 -1.79 11.61 8.75
C TYR A 393 -0.85 12.34 7.81
N GLU A 394 -0.88 11.97 6.53
CA GLU A 394 0.05 12.36 5.48
C GLU A 394 -0.62 13.32 4.51
N THR A 395 0.15 13.96 3.62
CA THR A 395 -0.39 14.95 2.67
C THR A 395 0.21 14.78 1.28
N ALA A 396 -0.64 14.70 0.27
CA ALA A 396 -0.29 14.63 -1.15
C ALA A 396 -1.08 15.66 -1.97
N ALA A 397 -0.86 15.69 -3.27
CA ALA A 397 -1.64 16.52 -4.20
C ALA A 397 -2.74 15.70 -4.87
N VAL A 398 -3.96 16.24 -4.90
CA VAL A 398 -5.12 15.62 -5.56
C VAL A 398 -4.85 15.28 -7.03
N SER A 399 -4.09 16.13 -7.74
CA SER A 399 -3.80 15.95 -9.18
C SER A 399 -2.94 14.72 -9.45
N ASP A 400 -1.98 14.43 -8.57
CA ASP A 400 -0.99 13.37 -8.79
C ASP A 400 -1.63 11.97 -8.76
N ALA A 401 -2.60 11.75 -7.86
CA ALA A 401 -3.38 10.51 -7.81
C ALA A 401 -4.19 10.27 -9.10
N ILE A 402 -4.77 11.34 -9.66
CA ILE A 402 -5.51 11.28 -10.93
C ILE A 402 -4.56 11.00 -12.09
N ASP A 403 -3.38 11.60 -12.07
CA ASP A 403 -2.37 11.40 -13.12
C ASP A 403 -1.80 9.97 -13.08
N LEU A 404 -1.68 9.36 -11.90
CA LEU A 404 -1.30 7.95 -11.80
C LEU A 404 -2.36 7.03 -12.42
N GLU A 405 -3.66 7.25 -12.15
CA GLU A 405 -4.74 6.48 -12.79
C GLU A 405 -4.65 6.57 -14.32
N LYS A 406 -4.45 7.79 -14.88
CA LYS A 406 -4.31 7.98 -16.34
C LYS A 406 -3.09 7.24 -16.91
N ALA A 407 -1.94 7.37 -16.27
CA ALA A 407 -0.72 6.72 -16.72
C ALA A 407 -0.84 5.19 -16.68
N MET A 408 -1.39 4.65 -15.59
CA MET A 408 -1.57 3.22 -15.45
C MET A 408 -2.66 2.67 -16.39
N THR A 409 -3.65 3.48 -16.77
CA THR A 409 -4.62 3.11 -17.83
C THR A 409 -3.92 2.89 -19.17
N VAL A 410 -3.01 3.81 -19.54
CA VAL A 410 -2.19 3.66 -20.76
C VAL A 410 -1.25 2.47 -20.65
N TYR A 411 -0.56 2.33 -19.51
CA TYR A 411 0.36 1.24 -19.26
C TYR A 411 -0.29 -0.13 -19.45
N PHE A 412 -1.36 -0.41 -18.74
CA PHE A 412 -2.02 -1.71 -18.81
C PHE A 412 -2.77 -1.98 -20.13
N GLY A 413 -3.15 -0.94 -20.85
CA GLY A 413 -3.79 -1.05 -22.17
C GLY A 413 -2.79 -1.23 -23.32
N SER A 414 -1.51 -1.12 -23.06
CA SER A 414 -0.45 -1.20 -24.07
C SER A 414 0.00 -2.63 -24.33
N THR A 415 0.63 -2.81 -25.49
CA THR A 415 1.46 -3.97 -25.81
C THR A 415 2.92 -3.56 -25.79
N LEU A 416 3.71 -4.18 -24.94
CA LEU A 416 5.16 -3.93 -24.88
C LEU A 416 5.90 -5.01 -25.67
N ARG A 417 6.70 -4.58 -26.65
CA ARG A 417 7.67 -5.44 -27.35
C ARG A 417 9.08 -4.97 -27.01
N ARG A 418 9.91 -5.86 -26.52
CA ARG A 418 11.27 -5.56 -26.09
C ARG A 418 12.30 -6.33 -26.91
N SER A 419 13.40 -5.68 -27.20
CA SER A 419 14.69 -6.27 -27.53
C SER A 419 15.70 -5.95 -26.42
N GLU A 420 16.97 -6.35 -26.60
CA GLU A 420 18.02 -6.09 -25.61
C GLU A 420 18.16 -4.59 -25.29
N ASP A 421 18.20 -3.75 -26.33
CA ASP A 421 18.52 -2.32 -26.22
C ASP A 421 17.36 -1.38 -26.59
N SER A 422 16.18 -1.91 -26.85
CA SER A 422 15.05 -1.08 -27.30
C SER A 422 13.70 -1.64 -26.83
N PHE A 423 12.69 -0.79 -26.91
CA PHE A 423 11.31 -1.17 -26.70
C PHE A 423 10.39 -0.48 -27.70
N ILE A 424 9.26 -1.12 -27.97
CA ILE A 424 8.11 -0.54 -28.66
C ILE A 424 6.93 -0.68 -27.71
N LEU A 425 6.24 0.41 -27.47
CA LEU A 425 4.99 0.43 -26.73
C LEU A 425 3.87 0.70 -27.75
N GLU A 426 2.95 -0.22 -27.98
CA GLU A 426 1.82 -0.13 -28.91
C GLU A 426 0.51 0.13 -28.17
#